data_6b459324f379c369a3f32466bf239e52
#
_entry.id   6b459324f379c369a3f32466bf239e52
#
_cell.length_a   1.000
_cell.length_b   1.000
_cell.length_c   1.000
_cell.angle_alpha   90.00
_cell.angle_beta   90.00
_cell.angle_gamma   90.00
#
_symmetry.space_group_name_H-M   'P 1'
#
loop_
_entity.id
_entity.type
_entity.pdbx_description
1 polymer ?
#
loop_
_entity_poly.entity_id
_entity_poly.type
_entity_poly.pdbx_seq_one_letter_code
_entity_poly.pdbx_strand_id
1 'polypeptide(L)'
;MNKVFNVGLIGCGHISETYFRGHDYFNNFRIIKCADINHENSKKCAETYNINSCSVDEILNDIEVDIILNLTIPKAHYEVAKNSLESGKHVYSEKPMAVNFLDGENLLKLSKSKNLYIGNAPDTFLGGGIQKSIELINDNKIGNVRLGNAIFAYPGIQSYHPNPEPWFANNEGGPVID
;
A
#
# COMPACT_ATOMS: atom_id res chain seq x y z
N MET A 1 26.43 8.89 -1.84
CA MET A 1 25.49 8.54 -0.78
C MET A 1 24.16 8.19 -1.46
N ASN A 2 23.54 7.06 -1.11
CA ASN A 2 22.20 6.75 -1.64
C ASN A 2 21.19 7.75 -1.04
N LYS A 3 20.28 8.26 -1.87
CA LYS A 3 19.21 9.15 -1.42
C LYS A 3 18.32 8.39 -0.41
N VAL A 4 18.03 9.01 0.73
CA VAL A 4 16.99 8.55 1.65
C VAL A 4 15.71 9.26 1.31
N PHE A 5 14.64 8.52 1.01
CA PHE A 5 13.33 9.07 0.67
C PHE A 5 12.53 9.39 1.92
N ASN A 6 11.88 10.53 1.93
CA ASN A 6 10.93 10.90 2.98
C ASN A 6 9.53 10.42 2.59
N VAL A 7 8.91 9.69 3.48
CA VAL A 7 7.59 9.10 3.28
C VAL A 7 6.55 9.83 4.15
N GLY A 8 5.45 10.21 3.54
CA GLY A 8 4.23 10.62 4.21
C GLY A 8 3.22 9.47 4.23
N LEU A 9 2.70 9.12 5.40
CA LEU A 9 1.75 8.04 5.57
C LEU A 9 0.32 8.60 5.67
N ILE A 10 -0.60 8.11 4.85
CA ILE A 10 -2.02 8.47 4.90
C ILE A 10 -2.84 7.22 5.23
N GLY A 11 -3.56 7.25 6.35
CA GLY A 11 -4.30 6.12 6.90
C GLY A 11 -3.56 5.45 8.06
N CYS A 12 -3.88 5.86 9.29
CA CYS A 12 -3.27 5.39 10.53
C CYS A 12 -4.08 4.25 11.18
N GLY A 13 -4.60 3.34 10.34
CA GLY A 13 -5.34 2.15 10.77
C GLY A 13 -4.44 1.02 11.24
N HIS A 14 -5.03 -0.15 11.46
CA HIS A 14 -4.34 -1.33 12.00
C HIS A 14 -3.08 -1.74 11.20
N ILE A 15 -3.15 -1.68 9.86
CA ILE A 15 -2.02 -2.10 9.02
C ILE A 15 -0.81 -1.17 9.13
N SER A 16 -0.99 0.08 9.53
CA SER A 16 0.11 1.07 9.63
C SER A 16 1.24 0.60 10.57
N GLU A 17 0.90 -0.11 11.63
CA GLU A 17 1.89 -0.68 12.56
C GLU A 17 2.89 -1.61 11.85
N THR A 18 2.41 -2.42 10.91
CA THR A 18 3.27 -3.32 10.12
C THR A 18 4.29 -2.55 9.29
N TYR A 19 3.87 -1.45 8.69
CA TYR A 19 4.75 -0.59 7.89
C TYR A 19 5.76 0.17 8.76
N PHE A 20 5.38 0.62 9.94
CA PHE A 20 6.32 1.23 10.88
C PHE A 20 7.36 0.23 11.38
N ARG A 21 6.97 -0.99 11.72
CA ARG A 21 7.91 -2.06 12.08
C ARG A 21 8.84 -2.42 10.91
N GLY A 22 8.32 -2.41 9.67
CA GLY A 22 9.12 -2.66 8.47
C GLY A 22 10.19 -1.59 8.23
N HIS A 23 9.94 -0.35 8.62
CA HIS A 23 10.87 0.76 8.47
C HIS A 23 12.25 0.48 9.10
N ASP A 24 12.31 -0.22 10.22
CA ASP A 24 13.57 -0.52 10.92
C ASP A 24 14.51 -1.45 10.13
N TYR A 25 14.00 -2.14 9.12
CA TYR A 25 14.79 -3.04 8.26
C TYR A 25 15.38 -2.35 7.01
N PHE A 26 14.99 -1.10 6.75
CA PHE A 26 15.39 -0.39 5.54
C PHE A 26 16.07 0.94 5.86
N ASN A 27 17.18 1.23 5.18
CA ASN A 27 17.96 2.45 5.39
C ASN A 27 17.78 3.50 4.29
N ASN A 28 16.91 3.23 3.31
CA ASN A 28 16.73 4.06 2.12
C ASN A 28 15.47 4.92 2.14
N PHE A 29 14.63 4.79 3.15
CA PHE A 29 13.49 5.66 3.38
C PHE A 29 13.23 5.87 4.88
N ARG A 30 12.44 6.89 5.20
CA ARG A 30 11.94 7.15 6.55
C ARG A 30 10.53 7.73 6.50
N ILE A 31 9.66 7.31 7.39
CA ILE A 31 8.33 7.89 7.56
C ILE A 31 8.51 9.11 8.47
N ILE A 32 8.18 10.30 7.96
CA ILE A 32 8.41 11.57 8.66
C ILE A 32 7.15 12.21 9.19
N LYS A 33 6.00 11.90 8.61
CA LYS A 33 4.70 12.40 9.06
C LYS A 33 3.56 11.49 8.66
N CYS A 34 2.44 11.63 9.36
CA CYS A 34 1.22 10.86 9.06
C CYS A 34 -0.03 11.75 9.08
N ALA A 35 -1.05 11.30 8.33
CA ALA A 35 -2.37 11.89 8.28
C ALA A 35 -3.45 10.80 8.34
N ASP A 36 -4.59 11.12 8.90
CA ASP A 36 -5.80 10.27 8.90
C ASP A 36 -7.03 11.17 8.90
N ILE A 37 -8.13 10.70 8.29
CA ILE A 37 -9.41 11.42 8.33
C ILE A 37 -9.92 11.55 9.76
N ASN A 38 -9.63 10.56 10.62
CA ASN A 38 -9.80 10.66 12.05
C ASN A 38 -8.50 11.16 12.69
N HIS A 39 -8.48 12.45 13.04
CA HIS A 39 -7.30 13.10 13.60
C HIS A 39 -6.75 12.43 14.88
N GLU A 40 -7.59 11.80 15.67
CA GLU A 40 -7.15 11.07 16.87
C GLU A 40 -6.26 9.87 16.50
N ASN A 41 -6.54 9.18 15.37
CA ASN A 41 -5.69 8.10 14.88
C ASN A 41 -4.31 8.62 14.47
N SER A 42 -4.24 9.72 13.73
CA SER A 42 -2.96 10.30 13.31
C SER A 42 -2.16 10.86 14.49
N LYS A 43 -2.80 11.45 15.48
CA LYS A 43 -2.16 11.88 16.74
C LYS A 43 -1.53 10.71 17.48
N LYS A 44 -2.32 9.67 17.74
CA LYS A 44 -1.85 8.47 18.44
C LYS A 44 -0.68 7.82 17.72
N CYS A 45 -0.77 7.74 16.38
CA CYS A 45 0.28 7.22 15.52
C CYS A 45 1.55 8.07 15.65
N ALA A 46 1.42 9.40 15.56
CA ALA A 46 2.53 10.34 15.65
C ALA A 46 3.25 10.26 17.02
N GLU A 47 2.50 10.18 18.10
CA GLU A 47 3.04 10.00 19.46
C GLU A 47 3.78 8.66 19.60
N THR A 48 3.20 7.57 19.07
CA THR A 48 3.78 6.22 19.18
C THR A 48 5.11 6.11 18.44
N TYR A 49 5.23 6.72 17.27
CA TYR A 49 6.40 6.58 16.39
C TYR A 49 7.29 7.82 16.33
N ASN A 50 7.00 8.82 17.16
CA ASN A 50 7.74 10.07 17.26
C ASN A 50 7.92 10.79 15.92
N ILE A 51 6.81 10.95 15.20
CA ILE A 51 6.71 11.65 13.91
C ILE A 51 5.65 12.77 13.98
N ASN A 52 5.48 13.54 12.92
CA ASN A 52 4.50 14.62 12.89
C ASN A 52 3.13 14.15 12.42
N SER A 53 2.05 14.51 13.13
CA SER A 53 0.68 14.43 12.65
C SER A 53 0.29 15.71 11.94
N CYS A 54 -0.34 15.59 10.76
CA CYS A 54 -0.83 16.72 9.97
C CYS A 54 -2.11 16.34 9.21
N SER A 55 -2.70 17.27 8.49
CA SER A 55 -3.79 16.98 7.57
C SER A 55 -3.31 16.33 6.28
N VAL A 56 -4.25 15.73 5.53
CA VAL A 56 -3.94 15.16 4.20
C VAL A 56 -3.44 16.24 3.25
N ASP A 57 -4.03 17.43 3.30
CA ASP A 57 -3.61 18.55 2.43
C ASP A 57 -2.18 19.02 2.78
N GLU A 58 -1.85 19.10 4.06
CA GLU A 58 -0.49 19.49 4.48
C GLU A 58 0.54 18.45 4.03
N ILE A 59 0.25 17.16 4.14
CA ILE A 59 1.21 16.10 3.75
C ILE A 59 1.41 16.08 2.23
N LEU A 60 0.35 16.30 1.44
CA LEU A 60 0.42 16.35 -0.02
C LEU A 60 1.18 17.59 -0.54
N ASN A 61 1.07 18.71 0.14
CA ASN A 61 1.74 19.97 -0.24
C ASN A 61 3.17 20.11 0.32
N ASP A 62 3.60 19.18 1.16
CA ASP A 62 4.93 19.24 1.77
C ASP A 62 6.03 18.87 0.77
N ILE A 63 6.94 19.80 0.51
CA ILE A 63 8.06 19.60 -0.42
C ILE A 63 9.10 18.60 0.08
N GLU A 64 9.14 18.32 1.39
CA GLU A 64 10.05 17.34 1.97
C GLU A 64 9.57 15.89 1.78
N VAL A 65 8.29 15.69 1.48
CA VAL A 65 7.72 14.35 1.23
C VAL A 65 7.96 13.95 -0.22
N ASP A 66 8.65 12.85 -0.42
CA ASP A 66 8.91 12.26 -1.74
C ASP A 66 7.84 11.23 -2.14
N ILE A 67 7.38 10.42 -1.18
CA ILE A 67 6.51 9.27 -1.43
C ILE A 67 5.32 9.32 -0.47
N ILE A 68 4.12 9.05 -0.98
CA ILE A 68 2.93 8.80 -0.16
C ILE A 68 2.74 7.29 0.00
N LEU A 69 2.67 6.86 1.25
CA LEU A 69 2.26 5.52 1.65
C LEU A 69 0.76 5.57 1.97
N ASN A 70 -0.05 5.04 1.05
CA ASN A 70 -1.51 5.06 1.15
C ASN A 70 -2.02 3.78 1.80
N LEU A 71 -2.37 3.87 3.07
CA LEU A 71 -2.89 2.77 3.91
C LEU A 71 -4.36 3.00 4.30
N THR A 72 -5.08 3.72 3.49
CA THR A 72 -6.50 4.00 3.71
C THR A 72 -7.36 2.77 3.43
N ILE A 73 -8.67 2.92 3.47
CA ILE A 73 -9.59 1.86 3.08
C ILE A 73 -9.68 1.74 1.56
N PRO A 74 -10.03 0.56 1.00
CA PRO A 74 -10.08 0.32 -0.46
C PRO A 74 -10.80 1.40 -1.27
N LYS A 75 -11.93 1.88 -0.78
CA LYS A 75 -12.70 2.95 -1.42
C LYS A 75 -11.95 4.26 -1.59
N ALA A 76 -11.04 4.57 -0.68
CA ALA A 76 -10.27 5.82 -0.70
C ALA A 76 -8.95 5.68 -1.49
N HIS A 77 -8.52 4.46 -1.82
CA HIS A 77 -7.21 4.22 -2.46
C HIS A 77 -7.03 5.04 -3.73
N TYR A 78 -8.02 5.03 -4.62
CA TYR A 78 -7.95 5.75 -5.88
C TYR A 78 -7.76 7.25 -5.69
N GLU A 79 -8.65 7.90 -4.91
CA GLU A 79 -8.61 9.35 -4.74
C GLU A 79 -7.32 9.81 -4.03
N VAL A 80 -6.89 9.09 -2.99
CA VAL A 80 -5.64 9.40 -2.30
C VAL A 80 -4.44 9.22 -3.22
N ALA A 81 -4.37 8.14 -3.98
CA ALA A 81 -3.28 7.91 -4.94
C ALA A 81 -3.26 8.95 -6.06
N LYS A 82 -4.43 9.29 -6.61
CA LYS A 82 -4.58 10.32 -7.64
C LYS A 82 -4.10 11.68 -7.14
N ASN A 83 -4.60 12.15 -6.00
CA ASN A 83 -4.22 13.43 -5.42
C ASN A 83 -2.72 13.49 -5.09
N SER A 84 -2.15 12.37 -4.65
CA SER A 84 -0.71 12.25 -4.40
C SER A 84 0.12 12.41 -5.67
N LEU A 85 -0.27 11.72 -6.75
CA LEU A 85 0.37 11.86 -8.06
C LEU A 85 0.19 13.28 -8.62
N GLU A 86 -0.99 13.88 -8.48
CA GLU A 86 -1.25 15.26 -8.90
C GLU A 86 -0.38 16.27 -8.16
N SER A 87 -0.09 16.02 -6.88
CA SER A 87 0.83 16.80 -6.04
C SER A 87 2.32 16.49 -6.29
N GLY A 88 2.65 15.66 -7.29
CA GLY A 88 4.02 15.37 -7.67
C GLY A 88 4.73 14.35 -6.76
N LYS A 89 3.98 13.53 -6.02
CA LYS A 89 4.54 12.52 -5.13
C LYS A 89 4.50 11.13 -5.79
N HIS A 90 5.53 10.31 -5.53
CA HIS A 90 5.43 8.89 -5.77
C HIS A 90 4.41 8.26 -4.82
N VAL A 91 3.82 7.13 -5.20
CA VAL A 91 2.79 6.47 -4.38
C VAL A 91 3.09 4.99 -4.20
N TYR A 92 2.91 4.51 -3.00
CA TYR A 92 2.75 3.09 -2.70
C TYR A 92 1.46 2.89 -1.92
N SER A 93 0.54 2.10 -2.46
CA SER A 93 -0.77 1.86 -1.86
C SER A 93 -0.90 0.44 -1.33
N GLU A 94 -1.68 0.28 -0.25
CA GLU A 94 -2.21 -1.03 0.12
C GLU A 94 -3.12 -1.58 -0.98
N LYS A 95 -3.33 -2.88 -0.94
CA LYS A 95 -4.21 -3.58 -1.88
C LYS A 95 -5.70 -3.35 -1.52
N PRO A 96 -6.59 -3.35 -2.50
CA PRO A 96 -6.35 -3.31 -3.95
C PRO A 96 -5.91 -1.91 -4.41
N MET A 97 -5.28 -1.79 -5.58
CA MET A 97 -4.88 -0.48 -6.15
C MET A 97 -6.09 0.45 -6.31
N ALA A 98 -7.20 -0.09 -6.76
CA ALA A 98 -8.49 0.56 -6.90
C ALA A 98 -9.60 -0.48 -6.86
N VAL A 99 -10.82 -0.05 -6.54
CA VAL A 99 -11.99 -0.95 -6.48
C VAL A 99 -12.46 -1.37 -7.87
N ASN A 100 -12.20 -0.57 -8.89
CA ASN A 100 -12.55 -0.91 -10.26
C ASN A 100 -11.34 -0.79 -11.21
N PHE A 101 -11.41 -1.49 -12.31
CA PHE A 101 -10.33 -1.60 -13.29
C PHE A 101 -9.98 -0.25 -13.95
N LEU A 102 -10.99 0.57 -14.30
CA LEU A 102 -10.78 1.84 -14.99
C LEU A 102 -10.01 2.84 -14.12
N ASP A 103 -10.27 2.87 -12.82
CA ASP A 103 -9.54 3.71 -11.88
C ASP A 103 -8.07 3.28 -11.79
N GLY A 104 -7.79 1.98 -11.74
CA GLY A 104 -6.42 1.46 -11.80
C GLY A 104 -5.68 1.88 -13.09
N GLU A 105 -6.34 1.76 -14.25
CA GLU A 105 -5.79 2.26 -15.52
C GLU A 105 -5.50 3.75 -15.51
N ASN A 106 -6.42 4.56 -14.95
CA ASN A 106 -6.26 6.00 -14.85
C ASN A 106 -5.06 6.39 -13.98
N LEU A 107 -4.87 5.72 -12.85
CA LEU A 107 -3.68 5.92 -12.00
C LEU A 107 -2.38 5.62 -12.76
N LEU A 108 -2.34 4.51 -13.51
CA LEU A 108 -1.15 4.15 -14.30
C LEU A 108 -0.88 5.17 -15.42
N LYS A 109 -1.92 5.68 -16.09
CA LYS A 109 -1.77 6.73 -17.11
C LYS A 109 -1.26 8.03 -16.48
N LEU A 110 -1.82 8.41 -15.34
CA LEU A 110 -1.43 9.62 -14.61
C LEU A 110 0.03 9.53 -14.12
N SER A 111 0.44 8.42 -13.51
CA SER A 111 1.80 8.22 -13.04
C SER A 111 2.82 8.33 -14.17
N LYS A 112 2.54 7.71 -15.32
CA LYS A 112 3.37 7.81 -16.52
C LYS A 112 3.46 9.25 -17.06
N SER A 113 2.34 9.96 -17.14
CA SER A 113 2.29 11.33 -17.66
C SER A 113 3.10 12.31 -16.80
N LYS A 114 3.19 12.04 -15.50
CA LYS A 114 3.93 12.85 -14.54
C LYS A 114 5.36 12.35 -14.27
N ASN A 115 5.76 11.24 -14.89
CA ASN A 115 7.04 10.57 -14.63
C ASN A 115 7.22 10.23 -13.14
N LEU A 116 6.17 9.74 -12.51
CA LEU A 116 6.13 9.30 -11.12
C LEU A 116 5.96 7.78 -11.04
N TYR A 117 6.46 7.20 -9.96
CA TYR A 117 6.26 5.78 -9.69
C TYR A 117 4.99 5.57 -8.89
N ILE A 118 4.27 4.50 -9.22
CA ILE A 118 3.18 3.95 -8.43
C ILE A 118 3.49 2.47 -8.15
N GLY A 119 3.41 2.07 -6.90
CA GLY A 119 3.54 0.69 -6.43
C GLY A 119 2.30 0.29 -5.63
N ASN A 120 2.09 -1.02 -5.52
CA ASN A 120 0.93 -1.56 -4.81
C ASN A 120 1.28 -2.87 -4.09
N ALA A 121 0.75 -3.04 -2.88
CA ALA A 121 0.71 -4.35 -2.24
C ALA A 121 -0.29 -5.29 -2.98
N PRO A 122 -0.19 -6.62 -2.82
CA PRO A 122 0.73 -7.34 -1.94
C PRO A 122 2.13 -7.48 -2.55
N ASP A 123 3.11 -7.60 -1.69
CA ASP A 123 4.51 -7.86 -2.05
C ASP A 123 4.90 -9.34 -1.90
N THR A 124 3.94 -10.20 -1.57
CA THR A 124 4.14 -11.63 -1.27
C THR A 124 4.83 -12.39 -2.40
N PHE A 125 4.65 -11.95 -3.66
CA PHE A 125 5.34 -12.54 -4.81
C PHE A 125 6.87 -12.32 -4.78
N LEU A 126 7.37 -11.35 -4.00
CA LEU A 126 8.80 -11.13 -3.76
C LEU A 126 9.39 -12.10 -2.73
N GLY A 127 8.55 -12.85 -2.02
CA GLY A 127 8.98 -13.85 -1.05
C GLY A 127 9.79 -14.98 -1.67
N GLY A 128 10.78 -15.50 -0.93
CA GLY A 128 11.77 -16.46 -1.43
C GLY A 128 11.18 -17.71 -2.09
N GLY A 129 10.05 -18.22 -1.58
CA GLY A 129 9.35 -19.38 -2.17
C GLY A 129 8.81 -19.10 -3.58
N ILE A 130 8.15 -17.95 -3.76
CA ILE A 130 7.62 -17.56 -5.07
C ILE A 130 8.76 -17.23 -6.05
N GLN A 131 9.78 -16.51 -5.59
CA GLN A 131 10.96 -16.20 -6.42
C GLN A 131 11.68 -17.47 -6.87
N LYS A 132 11.84 -18.46 -5.98
CA LYS A 132 12.42 -19.76 -6.34
C LYS A 132 11.55 -20.54 -7.33
N SER A 133 10.24 -20.46 -7.19
CA SER A 133 9.32 -21.09 -8.14
C SER A 133 9.44 -20.44 -9.54
N ILE A 134 9.54 -19.12 -9.61
CA ILE A 134 9.76 -18.38 -10.87
C ILE A 134 11.10 -18.80 -11.51
N GLU A 135 12.17 -18.88 -10.73
CA GLU A 135 13.49 -19.34 -11.20
C GLU A 135 13.39 -20.75 -11.81
N LEU A 136 12.76 -21.71 -11.11
CA LEU A 136 12.63 -23.08 -11.60
C LEU A 136 11.83 -23.19 -12.90
N ILE A 137 10.80 -22.36 -13.06
CA ILE A 137 10.02 -22.27 -14.31
C ILE A 137 10.89 -21.70 -15.43
N ASN A 138 11.58 -20.59 -15.20
CA ASN A 138 12.43 -19.94 -16.17
C ASN A 138 13.60 -20.81 -16.63
N ASP A 139 14.16 -21.59 -15.70
CA ASP A 139 15.22 -22.56 -15.97
C ASP A 139 14.70 -23.86 -16.63
N ASN A 140 13.42 -23.91 -16.95
CA ASN A 140 12.77 -25.07 -17.56
C ASN A 140 12.90 -26.38 -16.76
N LYS A 141 13.04 -26.28 -15.41
CA LYS A 141 13.21 -27.45 -14.53
C LYS A 141 11.97 -28.33 -14.46
N ILE A 142 10.81 -27.78 -14.72
CA ILE A 142 9.52 -28.49 -14.74
C ILE A 142 8.94 -28.62 -16.18
N GLY A 143 9.71 -28.23 -17.18
CA GLY A 143 9.26 -28.18 -18.58
C GLY A 143 8.23 -27.07 -18.83
N ASN A 144 7.52 -27.16 -19.95
CA ASN A 144 6.49 -26.20 -20.30
C ASN A 144 5.28 -26.28 -19.35
N VAL A 145 4.94 -25.17 -18.70
CA VAL A 145 3.74 -25.09 -17.86
C VAL A 145 2.49 -25.26 -18.72
N ARG A 146 1.67 -26.26 -18.40
CA ARG A 146 0.42 -26.59 -19.12
C ARG A 146 -0.83 -26.24 -18.31
N LEU A 147 -0.75 -26.36 -17.00
CA LEU A 147 -1.87 -26.13 -16.09
C LEU A 147 -1.31 -25.66 -14.75
N GLY A 148 -2.06 -24.77 -14.08
CA GLY A 148 -1.81 -24.35 -12.72
C GLY A 148 -3.09 -24.36 -11.91
N ASN A 149 -3.00 -24.79 -10.65
CA ASN A 149 -4.06 -24.67 -9.66
C ASN A 149 -3.54 -23.83 -8.49
N ALA A 150 -4.33 -22.85 -8.04
CA ALA A 150 -4.07 -22.10 -6.83
C ALA A 150 -5.23 -22.33 -5.85
N ILE A 151 -4.91 -22.69 -4.62
CA ILE A 151 -5.88 -22.89 -3.55
C ILE A 151 -5.48 -21.96 -2.40
N PHE A 152 -6.39 -21.08 -2.03
CA PHE A 152 -6.27 -20.22 -0.86
C PHE A 152 -7.43 -20.52 0.09
N ALA A 153 -7.14 -21.11 1.22
CA ALA A 153 -8.13 -21.51 2.21
C ALA A 153 -7.63 -21.18 3.62
N TYR A 154 -8.41 -20.41 4.35
CA TYR A 154 -8.11 -20.02 5.74
C TYR A 154 -9.43 -19.77 6.50
N PRO A 155 -9.40 -19.66 7.86
CA PRO A 155 -10.61 -19.55 8.68
C PRO A 155 -11.47 -18.32 8.45
N GLY A 156 -10.99 -17.35 7.68
CA GLY A 156 -11.68 -16.11 7.39
C GLY A 156 -11.14 -14.93 8.21
N ILE A 157 -11.45 -13.72 7.71
CA ILE A 157 -10.97 -12.46 8.27
C ILE A 157 -11.44 -12.24 9.72
N GLN A 158 -12.56 -12.86 10.11
CA GLN A 158 -13.10 -12.78 11.45
C GLN A 158 -12.15 -13.31 12.54
N SER A 159 -11.21 -14.16 12.16
CA SER A 159 -10.26 -14.76 13.09
C SER A 159 -9.15 -13.79 13.55
N TYR A 160 -8.90 -12.72 12.82
CA TYR A 160 -7.77 -11.81 13.11
C TYR A 160 -8.08 -10.32 12.96
N HIS A 161 -9.13 -9.92 12.25
CA HIS A 161 -9.46 -8.52 12.06
C HIS A 161 -10.33 -8.00 13.21
N PRO A 162 -9.96 -6.87 13.85
CA PRO A 162 -10.68 -6.35 15.02
C PRO A 162 -12.11 -5.89 14.70
N ASN A 163 -12.39 -5.51 13.45
CA ASN A 163 -13.71 -5.12 12.96
C ASN A 163 -13.94 -5.65 11.54
N PRO A 164 -14.35 -6.92 11.39
CA PRO A 164 -14.47 -7.56 10.08
C PRO A 164 -15.77 -7.18 9.33
N GLU A 165 -16.78 -6.67 10.02
CA GLU A 165 -18.13 -6.44 9.45
C GLU A 165 -18.14 -5.49 8.23
N PRO A 166 -17.44 -4.33 8.23
CA PRO A 166 -17.42 -3.45 7.06
C PRO A 166 -16.91 -4.11 5.77
N TRP A 167 -16.07 -5.14 5.91
CA TRP A 167 -15.52 -5.92 4.80
C TRP A 167 -16.54 -6.73 4.05
N PHE A 168 -17.61 -7.19 4.75
CA PHE A 168 -18.66 -8.00 4.18
C PHE A 168 -19.90 -7.19 3.82
N ALA A 169 -20.10 -6.04 4.46
CA ALA A 169 -21.31 -5.23 4.32
C ALA A 169 -21.30 -4.34 3.08
N ASN A 170 -20.13 -4.00 2.55
CA ASN A 170 -19.97 -3.11 1.42
C ASN A 170 -19.37 -3.86 0.23
N ASN A 171 -19.93 -3.67 -0.97
CA ASN A 171 -19.41 -4.23 -2.23
C ASN A 171 -18.01 -3.67 -2.62
N GLU A 172 -17.28 -3.12 -1.68
CA GLU A 172 -16.03 -2.37 -1.89
C GLU A 172 -14.78 -3.17 -1.50
N GLY A 173 -14.96 -4.39 -1.05
CA GLY A 173 -13.92 -5.32 -0.64
C GLY A 173 -14.47 -6.74 -0.60
N GLY A 174 -13.74 -7.64 0.00
CA GLY A 174 -14.14 -9.01 0.19
C GLY A 174 -13.12 -10.00 -0.36
N PRO A 175 -13.28 -11.29 -0.08
CA PRO A 175 -12.23 -12.29 -0.28
C PRO A 175 -11.79 -12.51 -1.73
N VAL A 176 -12.43 -11.88 -2.70
CA VAL A 176 -12.06 -12.00 -4.13
C VAL A 176 -11.36 -10.75 -4.66
N ILE A 177 -11.62 -9.57 -4.07
CA ILE A 177 -11.08 -8.29 -4.55
C ILE A 177 -9.88 -7.85 -3.69
N ASP A 178 -9.85 -8.27 -2.46
CA ASP A 178 -8.89 -7.80 -1.48
C ASP A 178 -7.63 -8.67 -1.35
#